data_3a90ad08e48a818c78f0e9442b9e4bc1
#
_entry.id   3a90ad08e48a818c78f0e9442b9e4bc1
#
_cell.length_a   1.000
_cell.length_b   1.000
_cell.length_c   1.000
_cell.angle_alpha   90.00
_cell.angle_beta   90.00
_cell.angle_gamma   90.00
#
_symmetry.space_group_name_H-M   'P 1'
#
loop_
_entity.id
_entity.type
_entity.pdbx_description
1 polymer ?
#
loop_
_entity_poly.entity_id
_entity_poly.type
_entity_poly.pdbx_seq_one_letter_code
_entity_poly.pdbx_strand_id
1 'polypeptide(L)'
;MNPANAPFREANLLPVDLDIERRADGTILIRSKVPLKAYDANIPAAFAKRAEISGDKPALAQRGADGEWVFTSFAQLKRDMDAATQWLMNVEQAGPVLILAGNTPAFAVMSFAAQASGRAACPVSVTYAALGGDYGRLAHVIAKVKP
;
A
#
# COMPACT_ATOMS: atom_id res chain seq x y z
N MET A 1 -37.01 0.63 -10.99
CA MET A 1 -36.24 -0.53 -11.48
C MET A 1 -35.98 -1.44 -10.30
N ASN A 2 -36.24 -2.74 -10.41
CA ASN A 2 -35.93 -3.68 -9.34
C ASN A 2 -34.37 -3.89 -9.36
N PRO A 3 -33.62 -3.59 -8.27
CA PRO A 3 -32.19 -3.74 -8.25
C PRO A 3 -31.72 -5.19 -8.51
N ALA A 4 -32.56 -6.18 -8.26
CA ALA A 4 -32.26 -7.58 -8.56
C ALA A 4 -32.15 -7.89 -10.07
N ASN A 5 -32.67 -7.03 -10.94
CA ASN A 5 -32.69 -7.19 -12.40
C ASN A 5 -31.75 -6.19 -13.11
N ALA A 6 -30.89 -5.47 -12.38
CA ALA A 6 -29.92 -4.61 -13.01
C ALA A 6 -28.88 -5.47 -13.75
N PRO A 7 -28.61 -5.21 -15.04
CA PRO A 7 -27.59 -5.95 -15.77
C PRO A 7 -26.22 -5.72 -15.11
N PHE A 8 -25.47 -6.80 -14.91
CA PHE A 8 -24.08 -6.66 -14.48
C PHE A 8 -23.28 -5.91 -15.54
N ARG A 9 -22.48 -4.95 -15.10
CA ARG A 9 -21.53 -4.29 -15.98
C ARG A 9 -20.47 -5.30 -16.42
N GLU A 10 -20.23 -5.40 -17.72
CA GLU A 10 -19.10 -6.19 -18.22
C GLU A 10 -17.80 -5.68 -17.58
N ALA A 11 -17.09 -6.56 -16.90
CA ALA A 11 -15.78 -6.28 -16.36
C ALA A 11 -14.71 -6.64 -17.41
N ASN A 12 -13.81 -5.71 -17.71
CA ASN A 12 -12.67 -5.98 -18.56
C ASN A 12 -11.61 -6.77 -17.76
N LEU A 13 -11.90 -8.06 -17.57
CA LEU A 13 -11.02 -8.99 -16.87
C LEU A 13 -10.04 -9.63 -17.86
N LEU A 14 -8.87 -9.98 -17.37
CA LEU A 14 -7.94 -10.81 -18.12
C LEU A 14 -8.57 -12.17 -18.45
N PRO A 15 -8.29 -12.74 -19.63
CA PRO A 15 -8.79 -14.08 -19.97
C PRO A 15 -8.26 -15.09 -18.96
N VAL A 16 -9.15 -16.01 -18.56
CA VAL A 16 -8.77 -17.13 -17.69
C VAL A 16 -8.17 -18.22 -18.57
N ASP A 17 -6.84 -18.30 -18.60
CA ASP A 17 -6.09 -19.39 -19.24
C ASP A 17 -5.14 -19.99 -18.21
N LEU A 18 -5.46 -21.21 -17.76
CA LEU A 18 -4.82 -21.85 -16.63
C LEU A 18 -4.12 -23.14 -17.05
N ASP A 19 -2.96 -23.36 -16.48
CA ASP A 19 -2.30 -24.66 -16.38
C ASP A 19 -2.59 -25.26 -15.01
N ILE A 20 -3.13 -26.47 -14.98
CA ILE A 20 -3.52 -27.16 -13.74
C ILE A 20 -2.81 -28.50 -13.68
N GLU A 21 -1.84 -28.61 -12.78
CA GLU A 21 -1.12 -29.85 -12.47
C GLU A 21 -1.72 -30.50 -11.22
N ARG A 22 -2.11 -31.79 -11.32
CA ARG A 22 -2.55 -32.57 -10.18
C ARG A 22 -1.49 -33.61 -9.86
N ARG A 23 -0.93 -33.55 -8.67
CA ARG A 23 0.10 -34.47 -8.20
C ARG A 23 -0.50 -35.70 -7.51
N ALA A 24 0.29 -36.78 -7.44
CA ALA A 24 -0.14 -38.02 -6.81
C ALA A 24 -0.40 -37.91 -5.29
N ASP A 25 0.23 -36.92 -4.62
CA ASP A 25 0.02 -36.59 -3.21
C ASP A 25 -1.25 -35.76 -2.94
N GLY A 26 -2.06 -35.49 -3.96
CA GLY A 26 -3.27 -34.66 -3.87
C GLY A 26 -3.02 -33.16 -4.03
N THR A 27 -1.78 -32.69 -4.14
CA THR A 27 -1.45 -31.30 -4.39
C THR A 27 -1.95 -30.86 -5.77
N ILE A 28 -2.55 -29.67 -5.81
CA ILE A 28 -3.00 -29.04 -7.06
C ILE A 28 -2.19 -27.75 -7.23
N LEU A 29 -1.43 -27.66 -8.31
CA LEU A 29 -0.75 -26.43 -8.72
C LEU A 29 -1.55 -25.77 -9.84
N ILE A 30 -1.85 -24.50 -9.65
CA ILE A 30 -2.58 -23.68 -10.63
C ILE A 30 -1.69 -22.52 -11.04
N ARG A 31 -1.45 -22.39 -12.36
CA ARG A 31 -0.64 -21.31 -12.93
C ARG A 31 -1.42 -20.61 -14.03
N SER A 32 -1.28 -19.30 -14.14
CA SER A 32 -1.75 -18.59 -15.33
C SER A 32 -0.79 -18.86 -16.49
N LYS A 33 -1.34 -19.17 -17.67
CA LYS A 33 -0.55 -19.21 -18.93
C LYS A 33 -0.36 -17.82 -19.52
N VAL A 34 -1.11 -16.82 -19.04
CA VAL A 34 -0.91 -15.44 -19.47
C VAL A 34 0.41 -14.92 -18.92
N PRO A 35 1.38 -14.55 -19.79
CA PRO A 35 2.69 -14.09 -19.33
C PRO A 35 2.56 -12.75 -18.60
N LEU A 36 3.39 -12.57 -17.58
CA LEU A 36 3.51 -11.26 -16.93
C LEU A 36 4.06 -10.24 -17.94
N LYS A 37 3.44 -9.08 -17.99
CA LYS A 37 3.99 -7.92 -18.71
C LYS A 37 5.22 -7.39 -17.97
N ALA A 38 6.03 -6.59 -18.66
CA ALA A 38 7.13 -5.88 -18.01
C ALA A 38 6.61 -5.05 -16.83
N TYR A 39 7.31 -5.11 -15.72
CA TYR A 39 6.95 -4.42 -14.46
C TYR A 39 8.18 -3.73 -13.88
N ASP A 40 7.93 -2.73 -13.04
CA ASP A 40 9.00 -2.00 -12.36
C ASP A 40 9.60 -2.86 -11.22
N ALA A 41 10.85 -2.63 -10.89
CA ALA A 41 11.60 -3.44 -9.92
C ALA A 41 10.96 -3.48 -8.51
N ASN A 42 10.30 -2.38 -8.13
CA ASN A 42 9.62 -2.24 -6.85
C ASN A 42 8.57 -1.11 -6.92
N ILE A 43 7.72 -1.04 -5.90
CA ILE A 43 6.66 -0.02 -5.82
C ILE A 43 7.20 1.41 -5.78
N PRO A 44 8.24 1.76 -4.99
CA PRO A 44 8.83 3.10 -5.03
C PRO A 44 9.33 3.51 -6.42
N ALA A 45 9.94 2.61 -7.18
CA ALA A 45 10.38 2.88 -8.55
C ALA A 45 9.20 3.14 -9.50
N ALA A 46 8.15 2.32 -9.42
CA ALA A 46 6.92 2.53 -10.18
C ALA A 46 6.27 3.87 -9.86
N PHE A 47 6.25 4.25 -8.57
CA PHE A 47 5.73 5.54 -8.13
C PHE A 47 6.57 6.72 -8.63
N ALA A 48 7.91 6.64 -8.54
CA ALA A 48 8.82 7.67 -9.04
C ALA A 48 8.56 7.95 -10.53
N LYS A 49 8.53 6.90 -11.35
CA LYS A 49 8.19 6.99 -12.77
C LYS A 49 6.81 7.62 -13.02
N ARG A 50 5.81 7.28 -12.20
CA ARG A 50 4.49 7.89 -12.30
C ARG A 50 4.50 9.37 -11.95
N ALA A 51 5.28 9.77 -10.95
CA ALA A 51 5.44 11.16 -10.55
C ALA A 51 6.11 12.01 -11.64
N GLU A 52 7.06 11.46 -12.39
CA GLU A 52 7.67 12.12 -13.56
C GLU A 52 6.63 12.38 -14.67
N ILE A 53 5.77 11.39 -14.96
CA ILE A 53 4.79 11.48 -16.05
C ILE A 53 3.58 12.36 -15.68
N SER A 54 3.20 12.40 -14.42
CA SER A 54 1.93 12.98 -13.96
C SER A 54 2.09 13.87 -12.73
N GLY A 55 3.22 14.55 -12.57
CA GLY A 55 3.60 15.28 -11.37
C GLY A 55 2.52 16.20 -10.80
N ASP A 56 1.87 16.98 -11.66
CA ASP A 56 0.86 17.97 -11.24
C ASP A 56 -0.54 17.35 -11.01
N LYS A 57 -0.75 16.09 -11.42
CA LYS A 57 -2.05 15.44 -11.23
C LYS A 57 -2.26 15.04 -9.76
N PRO A 58 -3.52 15.04 -9.28
CA PRO A 58 -3.84 14.53 -7.96
C PRO A 58 -3.44 13.04 -7.83
N ALA A 59 -2.68 12.73 -6.78
CA ALA A 59 -2.35 11.37 -6.36
C ALA A 59 -3.25 10.90 -5.23
N LEU A 60 -3.51 11.78 -4.26
CA LEU A 60 -4.34 11.53 -3.10
C LEU A 60 -5.33 12.69 -2.89
N ALA A 61 -6.43 12.37 -2.23
CA ALA A 61 -7.40 13.35 -1.78
C ALA A 61 -7.89 13.00 -0.36
N GLN A 62 -8.06 14.00 0.47
CA GLN A 62 -8.67 13.87 1.79
C GLN A 62 -9.63 15.01 2.06
N ARG A 63 -10.57 14.84 3.00
CA ARG A 63 -11.41 15.94 3.44
C ARG A 63 -10.63 16.88 4.35
N GLY A 64 -10.69 18.18 4.06
CA GLY A 64 -10.23 19.23 4.93
C GLY A 64 -11.18 19.43 6.13
N ALA A 65 -10.80 20.31 7.05
CA ALA A 65 -11.60 20.64 8.22
C ALA A 65 -12.94 21.34 7.84
N ASP A 66 -12.97 22.01 6.71
CA ASP A 66 -14.14 22.66 6.09
C ASP A 66 -15.03 21.67 5.30
N GLY A 67 -14.63 20.42 5.20
CA GLY A 67 -15.32 19.39 4.44
C GLY A 67 -14.98 19.36 2.94
N GLU A 68 -14.16 20.30 2.45
CA GLU A 68 -13.73 20.34 1.05
C GLU A 68 -12.63 19.32 0.76
N TRP A 69 -12.45 18.97 -0.52
CA TRP A 69 -11.41 18.05 -0.93
C TRP A 69 -10.06 18.75 -1.05
N VAL A 70 -9.09 18.30 -0.27
CA VAL A 70 -7.69 18.72 -0.36
C VAL A 70 -6.93 17.65 -1.12
N PHE A 71 -6.23 18.05 -2.18
CA PHE A 71 -5.49 17.17 -3.07
C PHE A 71 -3.99 17.27 -2.81
N THR A 72 -3.32 16.12 -2.81
CA THR A 72 -1.86 16.01 -2.85
C THR A 72 -1.46 15.51 -4.22
N SER A 73 -0.62 16.26 -4.95
CA SER A 73 -0.16 15.85 -6.28
C SER A 73 0.89 14.73 -6.20
N PHE A 74 1.13 14.03 -7.33
CA PHE A 74 2.20 13.05 -7.43
C PHE A 74 3.56 13.65 -7.11
N ALA A 75 3.85 14.86 -7.60
CA ALA A 75 5.10 15.55 -7.33
C ALA A 75 5.26 15.91 -5.85
N GLN A 76 4.21 16.39 -5.19
CA GLN A 76 4.26 16.68 -3.76
C GLN A 76 4.48 15.40 -2.96
N LEU A 77 3.69 14.35 -3.22
CA LEU A 77 3.81 13.07 -2.54
C LEU A 77 5.21 12.46 -2.73
N LYS A 78 5.81 12.61 -3.92
CA LYS A 78 7.19 12.16 -4.19
C LYS A 78 8.22 12.93 -3.36
N ARG A 79 8.11 14.27 -3.26
CA ARG A 79 9.02 15.07 -2.41
C ARG A 79 8.93 14.67 -0.95
N ASP A 80 7.71 14.50 -0.44
CA ASP A 80 7.47 14.11 0.96
C ASP A 80 8.02 12.70 1.24
N MET A 81 7.82 11.78 0.29
CA MET A 81 8.38 10.43 0.33
C MET A 81 9.91 10.46 0.36
N ASP A 82 10.56 11.26 -0.49
CA ASP A 82 12.02 11.35 -0.55
C ASP A 82 12.61 11.91 0.76
N ALA A 83 11.98 12.95 1.31
CA ALA A 83 12.38 13.53 2.59
C ALA A 83 12.26 12.51 3.73
N ALA A 84 11.14 11.80 3.79
CA ALA A 84 10.92 10.75 4.79
C ALA A 84 11.88 9.56 4.60
N THR A 85 12.20 9.19 3.36
CA THR A 85 13.19 8.16 3.04
C THR A 85 14.56 8.56 3.56
N GLN A 86 15.00 9.79 3.27
CA GLN A 86 16.27 10.31 3.74
C GLN A 86 16.34 10.33 5.27
N TRP A 87 15.26 10.71 5.94
CA TRP A 87 15.19 10.67 7.39
C TRP A 87 15.33 9.24 7.91
N LEU A 88 14.59 8.28 7.35
CA LEU A 88 14.65 6.86 7.74
C LEU A 88 16.04 6.25 7.53
N MET A 89 16.76 6.67 6.49
CA MET A 89 18.13 6.21 6.23
C MET A 89 19.12 6.69 7.29
N ASN A 90 18.84 7.80 7.96
CA ASN A 90 19.67 8.35 9.05
C ASN A 90 19.29 7.81 10.44
N VAL A 91 18.19 7.03 10.55
CA VAL A 91 17.82 6.38 11.81
C VAL A 91 18.68 5.14 12.01
N GLU A 92 19.40 5.07 13.11
CA GLU A 92 20.33 3.97 13.43
C GLU A 92 19.62 2.61 13.55
N GLN A 93 18.40 2.60 14.05
CA GLN A 93 17.61 1.38 14.20
C GLN A 93 17.13 0.87 12.83
N ALA A 94 17.56 -0.32 12.45
CA ALA A 94 17.31 -0.89 11.12
C ALA A 94 16.05 -1.76 11.01
N GLY A 95 15.18 -1.76 12.02
CA GLY A 95 13.96 -2.57 12.06
C GLY A 95 12.89 -2.16 11.03
N PRO A 96 11.80 -2.92 10.95
CA PRO A 96 10.60 -2.53 10.21
C PRO A 96 10.04 -1.19 10.70
N VAL A 97 9.38 -0.45 9.82
CA VAL A 97 8.71 0.81 10.19
C VAL A 97 7.28 0.51 10.58
N LEU A 98 6.96 0.59 11.87
CA LEU A 98 5.60 0.44 12.35
C LEU A 98 4.84 1.76 12.13
N ILE A 99 3.72 1.70 11.39
CA ILE A 99 2.95 2.88 10.99
C ILE A 99 1.58 2.83 11.68
N LEU A 100 1.45 3.59 12.76
CA LEU A 100 0.22 3.74 13.51
C LEU A 100 -0.48 5.03 13.08
N ALA A 101 -1.14 5.00 11.95
CA ALA A 101 -1.79 6.15 11.35
C ALA A 101 -3.14 5.80 10.73
N GLY A 102 -4.03 6.79 10.66
CA GLY A 102 -5.27 6.68 9.89
C GLY A 102 -5.02 6.73 8.37
N ASN A 103 -6.11 6.68 7.61
CA ASN A 103 -6.04 6.78 6.15
C ASN A 103 -5.79 8.24 5.72
N THR A 104 -4.54 8.65 5.76
CA THR A 104 -4.08 10.03 5.49
C THR A 104 -2.92 10.03 4.49
N PRO A 105 -2.60 11.17 3.84
CA PRO A 105 -1.40 11.29 3.02
C PRO A 105 -0.11 10.91 3.75
N ALA A 106 0.01 11.25 5.03
CA ALA A 106 1.17 10.88 5.85
C ALA A 106 1.36 9.35 5.95
N PHE A 107 0.26 8.58 6.01
CA PHE A 107 0.32 7.12 5.96
C PHE A 107 0.94 6.62 4.65
N ALA A 108 0.53 7.19 3.51
CA ALA A 108 1.08 6.84 2.21
C ALA A 108 2.58 7.22 2.11
N VAL A 109 2.95 8.43 2.54
CA VAL A 109 4.34 8.91 2.59
C VAL A 109 5.22 7.92 3.36
N MET A 110 4.85 7.58 4.60
CA MET A 110 5.65 6.69 5.44
C MET A 110 5.70 5.26 4.91
N SER A 111 4.61 4.77 4.30
CA SER A 111 4.57 3.44 3.69
C SER A 111 5.51 3.32 2.50
N PHE A 112 5.54 4.32 1.62
CA PHE A 112 6.46 4.35 0.49
C PHE A 112 7.90 4.62 0.93
N ALA A 113 8.11 5.52 1.91
CA ALA A 113 9.43 5.84 2.44
C ALA A 113 10.11 4.63 3.11
N ALA A 114 9.34 3.85 3.88
CA ALA A 114 9.86 2.61 4.47
C ALA A 114 10.36 1.65 3.38
N GLN A 115 9.55 1.42 2.34
CA GLN A 115 9.94 0.54 1.23
C GLN A 115 11.14 1.10 0.44
N ALA A 116 11.19 2.41 0.21
CA ALA A 116 12.29 3.06 -0.50
C ALA A 116 13.60 3.01 0.30
N SER A 117 13.54 3.04 1.63
CA SER A 117 14.71 2.86 2.52
C SER A 117 15.13 1.41 2.72
N GLY A 118 14.46 0.45 2.05
CA GLY A 118 14.74 -0.98 2.19
C GLY A 118 14.16 -1.61 3.45
N ARG A 119 13.25 -0.93 4.16
CA ARG A 119 12.61 -1.42 5.38
C ARG A 119 11.20 -1.93 5.09
N ALA A 120 10.75 -2.91 5.85
CA ALA A 120 9.38 -3.37 5.79
C ALA A 120 8.44 -2.30 6.37
N ALA A 121 7.42 -1.91 5.62
CA ALA A 121 6.31 -1.11 6.14
C ALA A 121 5.34 -2.03 6.89
N CYS A 122 5.04 -1.71 8.15
CA CYS A 122 4.13 -2.47 9.00
C CYS A 122 2.95 -1.57 9.46
N PRO A 123 1.89 -1.46 8.65
CA PRO A 123 0.69 -0.72 9.03
C PRO A 123 -0.05 -1.40 10.18
N VAL A 124 -0.43 -0.61 11.17
CA VAL A 124 -1.19 -1.07 12.34
C VAL A 124 -2.40 -0.16 12.54
N SER A 125 -3.53 -0.77 12.85
CA SER A 125 -4.76 -0.02 13.08
C SER A 125 -4.62 0.96 14.25
N VAL A 126 -5.00 2.21 14.03
CA VAL A 126 -5.05 3.24 15.08
C VAL A 126 -5.97 2.85 16.24
N THR A 127 -6.94 1.97 16.01
CA THR A 127 -7.85 1.49 17.05
C THR A 127 -7.12 0.71 18.15
N TYR A 128 -5.94 0.16 17.88
CA TYR A 128 -5.13 -0.53 18.88
C TYR A 128 -4.55 0.41 19.95
N ALA A 129 -4.55 1.72 19.69
CA ALA A 129 -4.12 2.75 20.63
C ALA A 129 -5.26 3.70 21.06
N ALA A 130 -6.28 3.90 20.19
CA ALA A 130 -7.30 4.93 20.39
C ALA A 130 -8.46 4.51 21.30
N LEU A 131 -8.72 3.20 21.47
CA LEU A 131 -9.91 2.71 22.20
C LEU A 131 -9.77 2.80 23.73
N GLY A 132 -8.61 3.17 24.24
CA GLY A 132 -8.33 3.15 25.69
C GLY A 132 -8.27 1.71 26.25
N GLY A 133 -7.76 1.56 27.45
CA GLY A 133 -7.66 0.26 28.12
C GLY A 133 -6.29 -0.38 27.96
N ASP A 134 -6.26 -1.71 27.87
CA ASP A 134 -5.00 -2.41 27.72
C ASP A 134 -4.52 -2.27 26.27
N TYR A 135 -3.25 -1.91 26.10
CA TYR A 135 -2.60 -1.88 24.79
C TYR A 135 -2.04 -3.25 24.37
N GLY A 136 -2.59 -4.34 24.91
CA GLY A 136 -2.07 -5.69 24.73
C GLY A 136 -1.89 -6.10 23.27
N ARG A 137 -2.83 -5.72 22.40
CA ARG A 137 -2.71 -5.99 20.96
C ARG A 137 -1.56 -5.23 20.33
N LEU A 138 -1.41 -3.94 20.64
CA LEU A 138 -0.31 -3.12 20.12
C LEU A 138 1.03 -3.63 20.67
N ALA A 139 1.12 -3.91 21.96
CA ALA A 139 2.30 -4.47 22.60
C ALA A 139 2.70 -5.82 21.97
N HIS A 140 1.73 -6.68 21.66
CA HIS A 140 1.97 -7.94 20.96
C HIS A 140 2.58 -7.71 19.57
N VAL A 141 2.02 -6.76 18.79
CA VAL A 141 2.55 -6.42 17.46
C VAL A 141 3.97 -5.89 17.58
N ILE A 142 4.24 -4.93 18.47
CA ILE A 142 5.57 -4.38 18.69
C ILE A 142 6.58 -5.47 19.06
N ALA A 143 6.20 -6.37 19.97
CA ALA A 143 7.07 -7.48 20.39
C ALA A 143 7.40 -8.46 19.24
N LYS A 144 6.48 -8.63 18.29
CA LYS A 144 6.67 -9.51 17.13
C LYS A 144 7.44 -8.83 16.00
N VAL A 145 7.11 -7.59 15.70
CA VAL A 145 7.68 -6.81 14.58
C VAL A 145 9.07 -6.28 14.93
N LYS A 146 9.30 -5.90 16.17
CA LYS A 146 10.54 -5.26 16.66
C LYS A 146 10.94 -4.08 15.78
N PRO A 147 10.05 -3.07 15.67
CA PRO A 147 10.26 -1.94 14.78
C PRO A 147 11.42 -1.06 15.22
#